data_fd4b09ac9fab5a8bafae3e4462ce67e0
#
_entry.id   fd4b09ac9fab5a8bafae3e4462ce67e0
#
_cell.length_a   1.000
_cell.length_b   1.000
_cell.length_c   1.000
_cell.angle_alpha   90.00
_cell.angle_beta   90.00
_cell.angle_gamma   90.00
#
_symmetry.space_group_name_H-M   'P 1'
#
loop_
_entity.id
_entity.type
_entity.pdbx_description
1 polymer ?
#
loop_
_entity_poly.entity_id
_entity_poly.type
_entity_poly.pdbx_seq_one_letter_code
_entity_poly.pdbx_strand_id
1 'polypeptide(L)'
;MRTGKIKLKQNWRWVVAVLFVIMLLALMEIFHMRFNFTPSMPIGFYYQVAHPGILQRGQTVEVCLPKVIGEEGLQRGYLNKGSCEGGFEPVIKELIAIPGDEIQITQEGILVNQVLYYAPFIKLDMNGNAMNSYPVKKIKSTNQYWLYGANDPEYSWDSRFYGGVDRANIQGVIRPFLTTKITS
;
A
#
# COMPACT_ATOMS: atom_id res chain seq x y z
N MET A 1 -29.32 28.44 43.87
CA MET A 1 -28.05 28.59 43.14
C MET A 1 -27.26 27.25 43.16
N ARG A 2 -27.55 26.29 42.30
CA ARG A 2 -26.86 24.95 42.28
C ARG A 2 -26.65 24.32 40.90
N THR A 3 -26.76 25.09 39.81
CA THR A 3 -26.75 24.53 38.45
C THR A 3 -25.41 24.71 37.66
N GLY A 4 -24.44 25.45 38.22
CA GLY A 4 -23.19 25.74 37.48
C GLY A 4 -22.10 24.63 37.56
N LYS A 5 -22.05 23.87 38.66
CA LYS A 5 -20.95 22.91 38.90
C LYS A 5 -21.08 21.60 38.11
N ILE A 6 -22.28 21.19 37.72
CA ILE A 6 -22.49 19.91 37.02
C ILE A 6 -22.07 20.03 35.53
N LYS A 7 -22.36 21.14 34.88
CA LYS A 7 -21.97 21.39 33.46
C LYS A 7 -20.45 21.45 33.28
N LEU A 8 -19.71 22.03 34.22
CA LEU A 8 -18.24 22.14 34.13
C LEU A 8 -17.56 20.78 34.21
N LYS A 9 -18.03 19.86 35.10
CA LYS A 9 -17.47 18.50 35.18
C LYS A 9 -17.75 17.65 33.95
N GLN A 10 -18.90 17.84 33.29
CA GLN A 10 -19.26 17.07 32.10
C GLN A 10 -18.45 17.55 30.89
N ASN A 11 -18.22 18.85 30.76
CA ASN A 11 -17.42 19.40 29.68
C ASN A 11 -15.93 19.03 29.80
N TRP A 12 -15.40 18.90 31.02
CA TRP A 12 -14.02 18.47 31.28
C TRP A 12 -13.76 17.07 30.73
N ARG A 13 -14.69 16.14 30.88
CA ARG A 13 -14.53 14.76 30.36
C ARG A 13 -14.41 14.77 28.84
N TRP A 14 -15.18 15.58 28.14
CA TRP A 14 -15.07 15.72 26.69
C TRP A 14 -13.77 16.40 26.27
N VAL A 15 -13.30 17.40 26.99
CA VAL A 15 -12.01 18.04 26.75
C VAL A 15 -10.87 17.03 26.92
N VAL A 16 -10.88 16.24 27.98
CA VAL A 16 -9.87 15.18 28.19
C VAL A 16 -9.93 14.13 27.08
N ALA A 17 -11.10 13.70 26.66
CA ALA A 17 -11.27 12.74 25.56
C ALA A 17 -10.71 13.30 24.24
N VAL A 18 -11.00 14.54 23.90
CA VAL A 18 -10.49 15.21 22.71
C VAL A 18 -8.96 15.34 22.75
N LEU A 19 -8.40 15.77 23.88
CA LEU A 19 -6.94 15.86 24.05
C LEU A 19 -6.26 14.50 23.93
N PHE A 20 -6.90 13.44 24.47
CA PHE A 20 -6.41 12.08 24.33
C PHE A 20 -6.39 11.61 22.86
N VAL A 21 -7.45 11.89 22.10
CA VAL A 21 -7.51 11.58 20.67
C VAL A 21 -6.43 12.34 19.89
N ILE A 22 -6.27 13.64 20.16
CA ILE A 22 -5.22 14.46 19.52
C ILE A 22 -3.83 13.89 19.83
N MET A 23 -3.60 13.50 21.08
CA MET A 23 -2.34 12.86 21.47
C MET A 23 -2.10 11.54 20.73
N LEU A 24 -3.13 10.68 20.59
CA LEU A 24 -3.00 9.44 19.82
C LEU A 24 -2.69 9.71 18.35
N LEU A 25 -3.37 10.65 17.72
CA LEU A 25 -3.08 11.04 16.33
C LEU A 25 -1.66 11.58 16.17
N ALA A 26 -1.21 12.42 17.11
CA ALA A 26 0.17 12.91 17.11
C ALA A 26 1.20 11.79 17.28
N LEU A 27 0.92 10.81 18.13
CA LEU A 27 1.79 9.62 18.28
C LEU A 27 1.83 8.79 16.99
N MET A 28 0.70 8.59 16.32
CA MET A 28 0.66 7.89 15.04
C MET A 28 1.52 8.58 13.97
N GLU A 29 1.49 9.91 13.91
CA GLU A 29 2.36 10.68 13.01
C GLU A 29 3.84 10.57 13.39
N ILE A 30 4.19 10.71 14.67
CA ILE A 30 5.58 10.59 15.16
C ILE A 30 6.17 9.21 14.84
N PHE A 31 5.40 8.15 15.01
CA PHE A 31 5.81 6.79 14.71
C PHE A 31 5.58 6.39 13.24
N HIS A 32 5.17 7.34 12.40
CA HIS A 32 4.86 7.09 10.98
C HIS A 32 4.00 5.83 10.79
N MET A 33 2.94 5.71 11.60
CA MET A 33 2.03 4.59 11.54
C MET A 33 1.08 4.74 10.34
N ARG A 34 0.82 3.62 9.67
CA ARG A 34 -0.13 3.53 8.55
C ARG A 34 -1.15 2.45 8.85
N PHE A 35 -2.37 2.67 8.42
CA PHE A 35 -3.40 1.63 8.48
C PHE A 35 -3.75 1.19 7.07
N ASN A 36 -3.58 -0.12 6.80
CA ASN A 36 -4.01 -0.72 5.54
C ASN A 36 -5.44 -1.22 5.64
N PHE A 37 -6.30 -0.72 4.76
CA PHE A 37 -7.71 -1.13 4.64
C PHE A 37 -7.95 -2.13 3.52
N THR A 38 -6.96 -2.36 2.65
CA THR A 38 -7.13 -3.16 1.43
C THR A 38 -6.65 -4.60 1.63
N PRO A 39 -7.33 -5.60 1.05
CA PRO A 39 -6.99 -7.01 1.24
C PRO A 39 -5.71 -7.43 0.50
N SER A 40 -5.20 -6.63 -0.41
CA SER A 40 -3.98 -6.96 -1.17
C SER A 40 -2.74 -7.20 -0.29
N MET A 41 -2.73 -6.61 0.91
CA MET A 41 -1.77 -6.89 1.98
C MET A 41 -2.56 -7.09 3.28
N PRO A 42 -2.00 -7.74 4.33
CA PRO A 42 -2.70 -7.94 5.60
C PRO A 42 -3.31 -6.64 6.11
N ILE A 43 -4.61 -6.66 6.43
CA ILE A 43 -5.31 -5.48 6.95
C ILE A 43 -4.83 -5.18 8.37
N GLY A 44 -4.55 -3.91 8.68
CA GLY A 44 -4.13 -3.49 10.02
C GLY A 44 -3.07 -2.40 10.02
N PHE A 45 -2.40 -2.28 11.16
CA PHE A 45 -1.42 -1.25 11.41
C PHE A 45 -0.02 -1.67 10.98
N TYR A 46 0.67 -0.72 10.35
CA TYR A 46 2.07 -0.81 9.95
C TYR A 46 2.84 0.39 10.50
N TYR A 47 4.13 0.24 10.69
CA TYR A 47 5.02 1.34 11.02
C TYR A 47 6.18 1.43 10.03
N GLN A 48 6.64 2.64 9.77
CA GLN A 48 7.76 2.87 8.87
C GLN A 48 9.09 2.56 9.54
N VAL A 49 9.97 1.85 8.82
CA VAL A 49 11.33 1.57 9.27
C VAL A 49 12.20 2.80 9.02
N ALA A 50 12.79 3.32 10.10
CA ALA A 50 13.70 4.44 10.05
C ALA A 50 14.96 4.09 9.34
N HIS A 51 15.50 4.30 8.35
CA HIS A 51 16.76 3.88 7.71
C HIS A 51 16.65 2.47 7.09
N PRO A 52 15.83 2.28 6.08
CA PRO A 52 15.61 0.95 5.49
C PRO A 52 16.84 0.38 4.76
N GLY A 53 17.90 1.17 4.55
CA GLY A 53 19.09 0.74 3.81
C GLY A 53 18.80 0.47 2.34
N ILE A 54 19.46 -0.55 1.78
CA ILE A 54 19.22 -1.03 0.42
C ILE A 54 17.94 -1.85 0.40
N LEU A 55 17.05 -1.53 -0.55
CA LEU A 55 15.79 -2.26 -0.72
C LEU A 55 16.06 -3.70 -1.15
N GLN A 56 15.32 -4.63 -0.55
CA GLN A 56 15.45 -6.06 -0.78
C GLN A 56 14.10 -6.70 -1.10
N ARG A 57 14.11 -7.78 -1.86
CA ARG A 57 12.91 -8.60 -2.12
C ARG A 57 12.30 -9.11 -0.81
N GLY A 58 11.00 -9.24 -0.78
CA GLY A 58 10.23 -9.66 0.39
C GLY A 58 9.94 -8.54 1.39
N GLN A 59 10.47 -7.33 1.19
CA GLN A 59 10.12 -6.19 2.02
C GLN A 59 8.74 -5.64 1.67
N THR A 60 7.97 -5.30 2.68
CA THR A 60 6.74 -4.51 2.48
C THR A 60 7.11 -3.05 2.37
N VAL A 61 6.62 -2.40 1.33
CA VAL A 61 6.92 -1.00 1.02
C VAL A 61 5.65 -0.16 0.88
N GLU A 62 5.75 1.10 1.27
CA GLU A 62 4.77 2.14 0.99
C GLU A 62 5.20 2.88 -0.29
N VAL A 63 4.28 3.02 -1.24
CA VAL A 63 4.61 3.51 -2.58
C VAL A 63 3.59 4.53 -3.05
N CYS A 64 4.04 5.71 -3.44
CA CYS A 64 3.27 6.61 -4.29
C CYS A 64 3.51 6.20 -5.75
N LEU A 65 2.52 5.61 -6.38
CA LEU A 65 2.62 5.21 -7.79
C LEU A 65 2.97 6.42 -8.68
N PRO A 66 3.54 6.20 -9.88
CA PRO A 66 3.69 7.27 -10.86
C PRO A 66 2.35 7.98 -11.07
N LYS A 67 2.37 9.32 -11.19
CA LYS A 67 1.18 10.17 -11.20
C LYS A 67 0.07 9.67 -12.14
N VAL A 68 0.42 9.34 -13.39
CA VAL A 68 -0.56 8.86 -14.39
C VAL A 68 -1.22 7.56 -13.96
N ILE A 69 -0.47 6.64 -13.37
CA ILE A 69 -0.99 5.36 -12.87
C ILE A 69 -1.86 5.58 -11.64
N GLY A 70 -1.41 6.41 -10.70
CA GLY A 70 -2.19 6.71 -9.50
C GLY A 70 -3.50 7.45 -9.79
N GLU A 71 -3.50 8.38 -10.75
CA GLU A 71 -4.71 9.07 -11.22
C GLU A 71 -5.68 8.09 -11.90
N GLU A 72 -5.18 7.14 -12.71
CA GLU A 72 -6.01 6.05 -13.26
C GLU A 72 -6.63 5.21 -12.14
N GLY A 73 -5.83 4.80 -11.14
CA GLY A 73 -6.31 4.05 -10.00
C GLY A 73 -7.39 4.79 -9.19
N LEU A 74 -7.24 6.11 -9.04
CA LEU A 74 -8.25 6.96 -8.40
C LEU A 74 -9.54 7.05 -9.22
N GLN A 75 -9.45 7.23 -10.54
CA GLN A 75 -10.59 7.28 -11.44
C GLN A 75 -11.37 5.96 -11.49
N ARG A 76 -10.67 4.83 -11.44
CA ARG A 76 -11.27 3.49 -11.42
C ARG A 76 -11.80 3.06 -10.05
N GLY A 77 -11.55 3.84 -9.00
CA GLY A 77 -11.92 3.51 -7.62
C GLY A 77 -11.05 2.44 -6.96
N TYR A 78 -9.85 2.20 -7.49
CA TYR A 78 -8.87 1.28 -6.88
C TYR A 78 -8.11 1.93 -5.74
N LEU A 79 -7.97 3.26 -5.78
CA LEU A 79 -7.30 4.08 -4.78
C LEU A 79 -8.26 5.13 -4.22
N ASN A 80 -8.07 5.48 -2.96
CA ASN A 80 -8.75 6.61 -2.33
C ASN A 80 -7.96 7.91 -2.54
N LYS A 81 -8.57 9.05 -2.18
CA LYS A 81 -7.88 10.33 -2.12
C LYS A 81 -6.81 10.30 -1.04
N GLY A 82 -5.66 10.93 -1.31
CA GLY A 82 -4.54 10.92 -0.37
C GLY A 82 -3.44 11.92 -0.71
N SER A 83 -2.26 11.67 -0.15
CA SER A 83 -1.14 12.61 -0.10
C SER A 83 -0.14 12.52 -1.27
N CYS A 84 -0.25 11.50 -2.12
CA CYS A 84 0.65 11.36 -3.27
C CYS A 84 0.40 12.44 -4.33
N GLU A 85 1.40 12.71 -5.16
CA GLU A 85 1.24 13.60 -6.31
C GLU A 85 0.14 13.08 -7.25
N GLY A 86 -0.87 13.90 -7.52
CA GLY A 86 -2.09 13.48 -8.22
C GLY A 86 -3.28 13.23 -7.29
N GLY A 87 -3.09 13.36 -5.95
CA GLY A 87 -4.16 13.40 -4.96
C GLY A 87 -4.72 12.03 -4.56
N PHE A 88 -3.97 10.95 -4.77
CA PHE A 88 -4.31 9.59 -4.35
C PHE A 88 -3.50 9.13 -3.13
N GLU A 89 -3.97 8.08 -2.47
CA GLU A 89 -3.28 7.48 -1.32
C GLU A 89 -2.09 6.61 -1.74
N PRO A 90 -1.02 6.52 -0.92
CA PRO A 90 0.04 5.56 -1.16
C PRO A 90 -0.49 4.13 -1.03
N VAL A 91 0.06 3.22 -1.83
CA VAL A 91 -0.25 1.79 -1.76
C VAL A 91 0.78 1.05 -0.91
N ILE A 92 0.33 0.00 -0.24
CA ILE A 92 1.20 -0.94 0.49
C ILE A 92 1.30 -2.21 -0.33
N LYS A 93 2.53 -2.63 -0.65
CA LYS A 93 2.81 -3.81 -1.48
C LYS A 93 4.08 -4.53 -1.01
N GLU A 94 4.20 -5.79 -1.40
CA GLU A 94 5.47 -6.51 -1.30
C GLU A 94 6.36 -6.19 -2.49
N LEU A 95 7.63 -5.96 -2.22
CA LEU A 95 8.68 -5.76 -3.22
C LEU A 95 9.20 -7.12 -3.67
N ILE A 96 8.80 -7.56 -4.86
CA ILE A 96 9.18 -8.88 -5.38
C ILE A 96 10.39 -8.87 -6.30
N ALA A 97 10.69 -7.73 -6.93
CA ALA A 97 11.87 -7.61 -7.77
C ALA A 97 12.55 -6.24 -7.62
N ILE A 98 13.86 -6.25 -7.77
CA ILE A 98 14.76 -5.08 -7.67
C ILE A 98 15.56 -4.93 -8.98
N PRO A 99 16.28 -3.82 -9.18
CA PRO A 99 17.17 -3.65 -10.33
C PRO A 99 18.13 -4.82 -10.51
N GLY A 100 18.18 -5.33 -11.72
CA GLY A 100 19.01 -6.47 -12.13
C GLY A 100 18.26 -7.81 -12.22
N ASP A 101 17.06 -7.91 -11.65
CA ASP A 101 16.24 -9.11 -11.74
C ASP A 101 15.65 -9.33 -13.13
N GLU A 102 15.50 -10.60 -13.50
CA GLU A 102 14.77 -11.03 -14.68
C GLU A 102 13.28 -11.19 -14.36
N ILE A 103 12.44 -10.55 -15.15
CA ILE A 103 11.00 -10.51 -14.90
C ILE A 103 10.27 -10.99 -16.15
N GLN A 104 9.27 -11.83 -15.95
CA GLN A 104 8.36 -12.24 -17.00
C GLN A 104 6.92 -12.24 -16.44
N ILE A 105 6.02 -11.55 -17.12
CA ILE A 105 4.59 -11.60 -16.81
C ILE A 105 3.98 -12.75 -17.61
N THR A 106 3.23 -13.61 -16.92
CA THR A 106 2.51 -14.73 -17.48
C THR A 106 1.02 -14.63 -17.16
N GLN A 107 0.21 -15.52 -17.68
CA GLN A 107 -1.20 -15.59 -17.30
C GLN A 107 -1.42 -16.05 -15.86
N GLU A 108 -0.43 -16.71 -15.26
CA GLU A 108 -0.48 -17.25 -13.91
C GLU A 108 0.10 -16.29 -12.87
N GLY A 109 0.79 -15.23 -13.30
CA GLY A 109 1.40 -14.26 -12.39
C GLY A 109 2.70 -13.66 -12.93
N ILE A 110 3.58 -13.29 -11.99
CA ILE A 110 4.89 -12.71 -12.28
C ILE A 110 5.98 -13.72 -11.95
N LEU A 111 6.82 -14.06 -12.92
CA LEU A 111 8.06 -14.79 -12.70
C LEU A 111 9.18 -13.78 -12.42
N VAL A 112 9.86 -13.95 -11.29
CA VAL A 112 11.07 -13.19 -10.94
C VAL A 112 12.21 -14.16 -10.73
N ASN A 113 13.24 -14.11 -11.58
CA ASN A 113 14.36 -15.04 -11.55
C ASN A 113 13.89 -16.50 -11.50
N GLN A 114 12.86 -16.85 -12.29
CA GLN A 114 12.22 -18.16 -12.38
C GLN A 114 11.36 -18.57 -11.16
N VAL A 115 11.20 -17.73 -10.14
CA VAL A 115 10.25 -17.93 -9.04
C VAL A 115 8.90 -17.33 -9.42
N LEU A 116 7.84 -18.14 -9.38
CA LEU A 116 6.49 -17.69 -9.68
C LEU A 116 5.83 -17.05 -8.46
N TYR A 117 5.44 -15.78 -8.59
CA TYR A 117 4.50 -15.10 -7.71
C TYR A 117 3.11 -15.27 -8.32
N TYR A 118 2.38 -16.26 -7.81
CA TYR A 118 1.08 -16.65 -8.36
C TYR A 118 0.04 -15.56 -8.16
N ALA A 119 -0.52 -15.09 -9.25
CA ALA A 119 -1.59 -14.10 -9.27
C ALA A 119 -2.26 -14.12 -10.65
N PRO A 120 -3.33 -14.87 -10.83
CA PRO A 120 -3.96 -15.03 -12.13
C PRO A 120 -4.38 -13.68 -12.70
N PHE A 121 -4.27 -13.56 -14.02
CA PHE A 121 -4.63 -12.33 -14.71
C PHE A 121 -6.15 -12.19 -14.80
N ILE A 122 -6.71 -11.14 -14.23
CA ILE A 122 -8.13 -10.81 -14.30
C ILE A 122 -8.38 -9.89 -15.48
N LYS A 123 -9.29 -10.28 -16.37
CA LYS A 123 -9.63 -9.49 -17.58
C LYS A 123 -10.55 -8.30 -17.31
N LEU A 124 -11.35 -8.38 -16.25
CA LEU A 124 -12.31 -7.34 -15.87
C LEU A 124 -12.13 -7.02 -14.40
N ASP A 125 -12.25 -5.74 -14.04
CA ASP A 125 -12.29 -5.32 -12.65
C ASP A 125 -13.68 -5.59 -12.03
N MET A 126 -13.83 -5.28 -10.73
CA MET A 126 -15.11 -5.45 -10.01
C MET A 126 -16.24 -4.59 -10.57
N ASN A 127 -15.94 -3.55 -11.34
CA ASN A 127 -16.92 -2.67 -12.00
C ASN A 127 -17.21 -3.09 -13.45
N GLY A 128 -16.60 -4.20 -13.92
CA GLY A 128 -16.75 -4.70 -15.29
C GLY A 128 -15.89 -3.97 -16.33
N ASN A 129 -14.96 -3.12 -15.92
CA ASN A 129 -14.04 -2.45 -16.84
C ASN A 129 -12.90 -3.37 -17.25
N ALA A 130 -12.45 -3.26 -18.50
CA ALA A 130 -11.31 -4.03 -18.97
C ALA A 130 -10.03 -3.71 -18.18
N MET A 131 -9.36 -4.76 -17.75
CA MET A 131 -8.03 -4.69 -17.14
C MET A 131 -6.99 -4.97 -18.21
N ASN A 132 -6.12 -3.99 -18.46
CA ASN A 132 -4.99 -4.15 -19.36
C ASN A 132 -3.80 -4.70 -18.58
N SER A 133 -3.28 -5.85 -19.02
CA SER A 133 -2.01 -6.33 -18.46
C SER A 133 -0.86 -5.48 -18.97
N TYR A 134 0.15 -5.32 -18.16
CA TYR A 134 1.47 -4.93 -18.68
C TYR A 134 1.88 -5.93 -19.76
N PRO A 135 2.43 -5.50 -20.89
CA PRO A 135 2.74 -6.41 -21.99
C PRO A 135 3.56 -7.60 -21.55
N VAL A 136 3.06 -8.82 -21.85
CA VAL A 136 3.78 -10.06 -21.56
C VAL A 136 5.14 -10.03 -22.26
N LYS A 137 6.18 -9.84 -21.51
CA LYS A 137 7.53 -9.69 -22.03
C LYS A 137 8.53 -10.15 -20.99
N LYS A 138 9.53 -10.93 -21.44
CA LYS A 138 10.69 -11.21 -20.63
C LYS A 138 11.61 -9.99 -20.67
N ILE A 139 11.81 -9.35 -19.51
CA ILE A 139 12.64 -8.14 -19.39
C ILE A 139 13.61 -8.31 -18.23
N LYS A 140 14.76 -7.66 -18.34
CA LYS A 140 15.67 -7.45 -17.22
C LYS A 140 15.37 -6.09 -16.62
N SER A 141 14.99 -6.05 -15.34
CA SER A 141 14.79 -4.77 -14.65
C SER A 141 16.10 -4.02 -14.55
N THR A 142 16.18 -2.85 -15.13
CA THR A 142 17.39 -2.01 -15.07
C THR A 142 17.40 -1.11 -13.85
N ASN A 143 16.31 -0.35 -13.62
CA ASN A 143 16.20 0.61 -12.53
C ASN A 143 14.86 0.53 -11.79
N GLN A 144 14.01 -0.45 -12.12
CA GLN A 144 12.66 -0.52 -11.61
C GLN A 144 12.51 -1.58 -10.51
N TYR A 145 11.56 -1.31 -9.65
CA TYR A 145 11.11 -2.14 -8.54
C TYR A 145 9.72 -2.67 -8.84
N TRP A 146 9.49 -3.96 -8.61
CA TRP A 146 8.23 -4.62 -8.95
C TRP A 146 7.46 -4.98 -7.70
N LEU A 147 6.18 -4.69 -7.73
CA LEU A 147 5.27 -4.70 -6.60
C LEU A 147 4.22 -5.79 -6.76
N TYR A 148 3.83 -6.39 -5.64
CA TYR A 148 2.90 -7.51 -5.60
C TYR A 148 2.00 -7.45 -4.37
N GLY A 149 0.73 -7.81 -4.52
CA GLY A 149 -0.22 -7.91 -3.43
C GLY A 149 -0.20 -9.28 -2.80
N ALA A 150 0.63 -9.50 -1.79
CA ALA A 150 0.97 -10.82 -1.28
C ALA A 150 -0.13 -11.51 -0.47
N ASN A 151 -1.13 -10.78 0.07
CA ASN A 151 -2.20 -11.37 0.88
C ASN A 151 -3.40 -11.84 0.04
N ASP A 152 -3.81 -11.04 -0.92
CA ASP A 152 -4.88 -11.37 -1.86
C ASP A 152 -4.50 -10.94 -3.27
N PRO A 153 -3.70 -11.77 -3.97
CA PRO A 153 -3.17 -11.42 -5.27
C PRO A 153 -4.23 -11.26 -6.36
N GLU A 154 -5.33 -12.01 -6.26
CA GLU A 154 -6.41 -11.97 -7.25
C GLU A 154 -7.09 -10.60 -7.30
N TYR A 155 -7.24 -9.96 -6.14
CA TYR A 155 -7.85 -8.63 -6.01
C TYR A 155 -6.82 -7.50 -5.91
N SER A 156 -5.56 -7.77 -6.24
CA SER A 156 -4.50 -6.77 -6.18
C SER A 156 -4.29 -6.09 -7.52
N TRP A 157 -4.38 -4.77 -7.54
CA TRP A 157 -3.87 -3.96 -8.65
C TRP A 157 -2.39 -3.66 -8.36
N ASP A 158 -1.51 -4.33 -9.08
CA ASP A 158 -0.06 -4.33 -8.86
C ASP A 158 0.74 -4.32 -10.18
N SER A 159 2.03 -4.62 -10.12
CA SER A 159 2.91 -4.54 -11.27
C SER A 159 2.54 -5.45 -12.45
N ARG A 160 1.60 -6.37 -12.30
CA ARG A 160 1.01 -7.11 -13.45
C ARG A 160 0.31 -6.17 -14.42
N PHE A 161 -0.21 -5.06 -13.94
CA PHE A 161 -1.04 -4.13 -14.71
C PHE A 161 -0.27 -2.89 -15.15
N TYR A 162 0.60 -2.35 -14.30
CA TYR A 162 1.29 -1.09 -14.56
C TYR A 162 2.82 -1.20 -14.70
N GLY A 163 3.39 -2.40 -14.51
CA GLY A 163 4.84 -2.61 -14.59
C GLY A 163 5.58 -2.20 -13.33
N GLY A 164 6.89 -1.99 -13.47
CA GLY A 164 7.73 -1.58 -12.36
C GLY A 164 7.61 -0.08 -12.06
N VAL A 165 8.01 0.31 -10.86
CA VAL A 165 8.08 1.69 -10.40
C VAL A 165 9.53 2.09 -10.12
N ASP A 166 9.83 3.39 -10.16
CA ASP A 166 11.16 3.90 -9.86
C ASP A 166 11.41 3.97 -8.34
N ARG A 167 12.67 4.03 -7.94
CA ARG A 167 13.07 4.18 -6.53
C ARG A 167 12.40 5.41 -5.87
N ALA A 168 12.23 6.49 -6.62
CA ALA A 168 11.63 7.73 -6.12
C ALA A 168 10.16 7.56 -5.70
N ASN A 169 9.46 6.58 -6.25
CA ASN A 169 8.06 6.28 -5.89
C ASN A 169 7.94 5.60 -4.52
N ILE A 170 9.00 4.91 -4.07
CA ILE A 170 9.01 4.16 -2.81
C ILE A 170 9.29 5.10 -1.66
N GLN A 171 8.26 5.35 -0.84
CA GLN A 171 8.31 6.27 0.30
C GLN A 171 9.09 5.68 1.47
N GLY A 172 9.00 4.36 1.67
CA GLY A 172 9.73 3.68 2.71
C GLY A 172 9.43 2.20 2.82
N VAL A 173 10.24 1.53 3.63
CA VAL A 173 9.95 0.16 4.08
C VAL A 173 9.06 0.25 5.31
N ILE A 174 8.01 -0.54 5.34
CA ILE A 174 7.09 -0.63 6.48
C ILE A 174 7.04 -2.06 7.00
N ARG A 175 6.66 -2.21 8.26
CA ARG A 175 6.49 -3.53 8.89
C ARG A 175 5.12 -3.63 9.55
N PRO A 176 4.47 -4.81 9.50
CA PRO A 176 3.24 -5.04 10.21
C PRO A 176 3.47 -4.95 11.72
N PHE A 177 2.58 -4.25 12.42
CA PHE A 177 2.56 -4.14 13.87
C PHE A 177 1.39 -4.92 14.48
N LEU A 178 0.18 -4.68 13.96
CA LEU A 178 -1.03 -5.37 14.35
C LEU A 178 -1.87 -5.56 13.09
N THR A 179 -1.80 -6.74 12.49
CA THR A 179 -2.46 -7.04 11.22
C THR A 179 -3.23 -8.36 11.30
N THR A 180 -4.17 -8.56 10.37
CA THR A 180 -4.77 -9.86 10.12
C THR A 180 -3.69 -10.86 9.70
N LYS A 181 -3.93 -12.14 9.94
CA LYS A 181 -3.05 -13.19 9.40
C LYS A 181 -3.14 -13.21 7.87
N ILE A 182 -2.02 -13.47 7.23
CA ILE A 182 -2.02 -13.80 5.80
C ILE A 182 -2.81 -15.10 5.64
N THR A 183 -3.88 -15.07 4.87
CA THR A 183 -4.59 -16.28 4.44
C THR A 183 -3.78 -16.90 3.33
N SER A 184 -2.98 -17.89 3.69
CA SER A 184 -2.26 -18.74 2.74
C SER A 184 -3.18 -19.80 2.15
#